data_723058bb77d346832dad7b1cb155acba
#
_entry.id   723058bb77d346832dad7b1cb155acba
#
_cell.length_a   1.000
_cell.length_b   1.000
_cell.length_c   1.000
_cell.angle_alpha   90.00
_cell.angle_beta   90.00
_cell.angle_gamma   90.00
#
_symmetry.space_group_name_H-M   'P 1'
#
loop_
_entity.id
_entity.type
_entity.pdbx_description
1 polymer ?
#
loop_
_entity_poly.entity_id
_entity_poly.type
_entity_poly.pdbx_seq_one_letter_code
_entity_poly.pdbx_strand_id
1 'polypeptide(L)'
;MKKFVNFKFVVMFALALVANVASYAQDNVIDEVVWVIGDEAILKSDVEEARLAALYEGRKFDGDPYCVIPEELAVQKLYMHQAVLDSIEVPEAEVIQRVDYQISNYIQALGSRERMEAEFNKTSTQIRE
;
A
#
# COMPACT_ATOMS: atom_id res chain seq x y z
N MET A 1 30.91 -48.42 26.25
CA MET A 1 31.40 -48.16 24.89
C MET A 1 31.14 -46.69 24.53
N LYS A 2 32.16 -45.81 24.60
CA LYS A 2 32.06 -44.41 24.21
C LYS A 2 32.12 -44.33 22.69
N LYS A 3 31.00 -44.04 22.02
CA LYS A 3 30.99 -43.74 20.58
C LYS A 3 31.72 -42.42 20.35
N PHE A 4 32.92 -42.48 19.78
CA PHE A 4 33.60 -41.32 19.23
C PHE A 4 32.76 -40.78 18.08
N VAL A 5 31.95 -39.75 18.34
CA VAL A 5 31.34 -38.99 17.26
C VAL A 5 32.47 -38.30 16.51
N ASN A 6 32.67 -38.70 15.25
CA ASN A 6 33.73 -38.13 14.41
C ASN A 6 33.60 -36.61 14.35
N PHE A 7 34.59 -35.91 14.87
CA PHE A 7 34.65 -34.44 14.88
C PHE A 7 34.37 -33.83 13.50
N LYS A 8 34.78 -34.54 12.44
CA LYS A 8 34.48 -34.17 11.04
C LYS A 8 32.96 -34.13 10.74
N PHE A 9 32.20 -35.07 11.31
CA PHE A 9 30.73 -35.10 11.14
C PHE A 9 30.05 -33.95 11.87
N VAL A 10 30.52 -33.59 13.06
CA VAL A 10 29.97 -32.46 13.83
C VAL A 10 30.24 -31.11 13.12
N VAL A 11 31.44 -30.94 12.58
CA VAL A 11 31.80 -29.72 11.80
C VAL A 11 31.00 -29.62 10.51
N MET A 12 30.81 -30.76 9.80
CA MET A 12 30.02 -30.76 8.56
C MET A 12 28.53 -30.48 8.82
N PHE A 13 27.99 -30.97 9.93
CA PHE A 13 26.63 -30.71 10.34
C PHE A 13 26.43 -29.27 10.79
N ALA A 14 27.41 -28.68 11.49
CA ALA A 14 27.39 -27.26 11.87
C ALA A 14 27.49 -26.33 10.64
N LEU A 15 28.31 -26.65 9.64
CA LEU A 15 28.39 -25.92 8.37
C LEU A 15 27.05 -25.98 7.59
N ALA A 16 26.37 -27.12 7.57
CA ALA A 16 25.10 -27.30 6.90
C ALA A 16 23.97 -26.48 7.58
N LEU A 17 24.02 -26.29 8.90
CA LEU A 17 23.09 -25.44 9.65
C LEU A 17 23.29 -23.96 9.35
N VAL A 18 24.53 -23.50 9.19
CA VAL A 18 24.84 -22.09 8.87
C VAL A 18 24.44 -21.75 7.43
N ALA A 19 24.51 -22.68 6.49
CA ALA A 19 24.13 -22.49 5.10
C ALA A 19 22.60 -22.21 4.94
N ASN A 20 21.77 -22.70 5.85
CA ASN A 20 20.32 -22.48 5.79
C ASN A 20 19.89 -21.10 6.28
N VAL A 21 20.72 -20.37 7.03
CA VAL A 21 20.39 -19.04 7.55
C VAL A 21 20.61 -17.94 6.50
N ALA A 22 21.46 -18.20 5.50
CA ALA A 22 21.76 -17.23 4.44
C ALA A 22 20.65 -17.09 3.38
N SER A 23 19.63 -17.96 3.39
CA SER A 23 18.57 -17.97 2.37
C SER A 23 17.39 -17.04 2.67
N TYR A 24 17.40 -16.30 3.77
CA TYR A 24 16.35 -15.35 4.15
C TYR A 24 16.75 -13.87 4.00
N ALA A 25 17.71 -13.57 3.13
CA ALA A 25 17.85 -12.22 2.62
C ALA A 25 16.69 -12.00 1.62
N GLN A 26 15.48 -11.77 2.15
CA GLN A 26 14.40 -11.22 1.35
C GLN A 26 14.84 -9.83 0.91
N ASP A 27 14.76 -9.57 -0.39
CA ASP A 27 14.77 -8.21 -0.94
C ASP A 27 13.71 -7.42 -0.17
N ASN A 28 14.14 -6.63 0.81
CA ASN A 28 13.30 -5.66 1.50
C ASN A 28 13.09 -4.45 0.57
N VAL A 29 12.61 -4.70 -0.64
CA VAL A 29 12.05 -3.64 -1.48
C VAL A 29 10.75 -3.26 -0.81
N ILE A 30 10.77 -2.13 -0.09
CA ILE A 30 9.61 -1.62 0.63
C ILE A 30 8.52 -1.25 -0.37
N ASP A 31 8.90 -0.67 -1.51
CA ASP A 31 8.04 -0.40 -2.65
C ASP A 31 8.87 -0.13 -3.92
N GLU A 32 8.26 -0.19 -5.09
CA GLU A 32 8.91 0.03 -6.38
C GLU A 32 8.39 1.34 -6.99
N VAL A 33 9.33 2.22 -7.39
CA VAL A 33 8.96 3.45 -8.11
C VAL A 33 8.65 3.09 -9.56
N VAL A 34 7.40 3.30 -9.97
CA VAL A 34 6.92 3.04 -11.33
C VAL A 34 7.14 4.27 -12.22
N TRP A 35 6.93 5.48 -11.67
CA TRP A 35 7.04 6.73 -12.39
C TRP A 35 7.46 7.87 -11.46
N VAL A 36 8.06 8.93 -12.02
CA VAL A 36 8.42 10.15 -11.29
C VAL A 36 7.91 11.36 -12.06
N ILE A 37 7.21 12.27 -11.37
CA ILE A 37 6.65 13.49 -11.93
C ILE A 37 7.07 14.65 -11.06
N GLY A 38 8.00 15.47 -11.56
CA GLY A 38 8.62 16.50 -10.73
C GLY A 38 9.32 15.89 -9.53
N ASP A 39 8.89 16.26 -8.33
CA ASP A 39 9.43 15.79 -7.05
C ASP A 39 8.63 14.60 -6.47
N GLU A 40 7.57 14.17 -7.15
CA GLU A 40 6.67 13.13 -6.66
C GLU A 40 6.88 11.81 -7.40
N ALA A 41 6.99 10.72 -6.63
CA ALA A 41 7.00 9.37 -7.17
C ALA A 41 5.59 8.78 -7.22
N ILE A 42 5.34 7.93 -8.21
CA ILE A 42 4.23 6.99 -8.26
C ILE A 42 4.80 5.63 -7.93
N LEU A 43 4.29 5.02 -6.88
CA LEU A 43 4.75 3.74 -6.39
C LEU A 43 3.88 2.60 -6.98
N LYS A 44 4.43 1.41 -6.99
CA LYS A 44 3.70 0.22 -7.42
C LYS A 44 2.50 -0.07 -6.52
N SER A 45 2.62 0.21 -5.22
CA SER A 45 1.52 0.14 -4.27
C SER A 45 0.38 1.09 -4.64
N ASP A 46 0.67 2.33 -5.07
CA ASP A 46 -0.35 3.28 -5.50
C ASP A 46 -1.14 2.76 -6.71
N VAL A 47 -0.42 2.18 -7.67
CA VAL A 47 -1.02 1.58 -8.87
C VAL A 47 -1.91 0.39 -8.50
N GLU A 48 -1.46 -0.46 -7.60
CA GLU A 48 -2.21 -1.64 -7.18
C GLU A 48 -3.44 -1.25 -6.35
N GLU A 49 -3.34 -0.26 -5.46
CA GLU A 49 -4.47 0.27 -4.70
C GLU A 49 -5.53 0.85 -5.63
N ALA A 50 -5.13 1.69 -6.60
CA ALA A 50 -6.05 2.25 -7.59
C ALA A 50 -6.70 1.16 -8.46
N ARG A 51 -5.94 0.11 -8.82
CA ARG A 51 -6.48 -1.03 -9.56
C ARG A 51 -7.53 -1.80 -8.77
N LEU A 52 -7.27 -2.06 -7.49
CA LEU A 52 -8.22 -2.75 -6.62
C LEU A 52 -9.46 -1.92 -6.37
N ALA A 53 -9.33 -0.61 -6.15
CA ALA A 53 -10.46 0.30 -6.01
C ALA A 53 -11.34 0.31 -7.27
N ALA A 54 -10.73 0.44 -8.45
CA ALA A 54 -11.44 0.39 -9.72
C ALA A 54 -12.17 -0.95 -9.95
N LEU A 55 -11.54 -2.06 -9.56
CA LEU A 55 -12.14 -3.38 -9.64
C LEU A 55 -13.37 -3.49 -8.72
N TYR A 56 -13.26 -2.97 -7.49
CA TYR A 56 -14.36 -2.94 -6.53
C TYR A 56 -15.55 -2.11 -7.03
N GLU A 57 -15.28 -0.99 -7.70
CA GLU A 57 -16.29 -0.13 -8.33
C GLU A 57 -16.86 -0.72 -9.62
N GLY A 58 -16.35 -1.84 -10.09
CA GLY A 58 -16.78 -2.46 -11.35
C GLY A 58 -16.29 -1.71 -12.60
N ARG A 59 -15.29 -0.83 -12.46
CA ARG A 59 -14.69 -0.05 -13.54
C ARG A 59 -13.93 -0.98 -14.50
N LYS A 60 -14.09 -0.75 -15.80
CA LYS A 60 -13.34 -1.42 -16.85
C LYS A 60 -12.29 -0.47 -17.43
N PHE A 61 -11.10 -0.98 -17.66
CA PHE A 61 -10.03 -0.24 -18.32
C PHE A 61 -10.04 -0.51 -19.83
N ASP A 62 -9.75 0.50 -20.62
CA ASP A 62 -9.52 0.37 -22.05
C ASP A 62 -8.01 0.17 -22.28
N GLY A 63 -7.54 -1.03 -21.95
CA GLY A 63 -6.14 -1.43 -22.03
C GLY A 63 -5.64 -2.14 -20.76
N ASP A 64 -4.32 -2.32 -20.70
CA ASP A 64 -3.66 -2.89 -19.53
C ASP A 64 -3.73 -1.91 -18.34
N PRO A 65 -4.34 -2.30 -17.20
CA PRO A 65 -4.43 -1.45 -16.01
C PRO A 65 -3.07 -0.93 -15.54
N TYR A 66 -2.01 -1.71 -15.68
CA TYR A 66 -0.66 -1.32 -15.29
C TYR A 66 0.00 -0.28 -16.21
N CYS A 67 -0.60 -0.02 -17.37
CA CYS A 67 -0.23 1.10 -18.25
C CYS A 67 -1.16 2.31 -18.03
N VAL A 68 -2.48 2.06 -17.93
CA VAL A 68 -3.50 3.12 -17.84
C VAL A 68 -3.47 3.83 -16.48
N ILE A 69 -3.39 3.07 -15.37
CA ILE A 69 -3.43 3.64 -14.02
C ILE A 69 -2.25 4.57 -13.72
N PRO A 70 -0.99 4.22 -14.01
CA PRO A 70 0.13 5.14 -13.82
C PRO A 70 -0.05 6.46 -14.57
N GLU A 71 -0.58 6.44 -15.79
CA GLU A 71 -0.87 7.63 -16.57
C GLU A 71 -1.96 8.49 -15.92
N GLU A 72 -3.04 7.88 -15.42
CA GLU A 72 -4.10 8.58 -14.68
C GLU A 72 -3.58 9.22 -13.39
N LEU A 73 -2.78 8.49 -12.61
CA LEU A 73 -2.15 9.01 -11.39
C LEU A 73 -1.20 10.17 -11.71
N ALA A 74 -0.46 10.06 -12.82
CA ALA A 74 0.40 11.13 -13.31
C ALA A 74 -0.38 12.41 -13.60
N VAL A 75 -1.50 12.30 -14.31
CA VAL A 75 -2.38 13.43 -14.61
C VAL A 75 -2.93 14.06 -13.33
N GLN A 76 -3.34 13.26 -12.35
CA GLN A 76 -3.80 13.78 -11.06
C GLN A 76 -2.71 14.58 -10.33
N LYS A 77 -1.47 14.08 -10.30
CA LYS A 77 -0.33 14.79 -9.68
C LYS A 77 -0.04 16.11 -10.40
N LEU A 78 -0.12 16.14 -11.73
CA LEU A 78 0.02 17.37 -12.51
C LEU A 78 -1.05 18.40 -12.17
N TYR A 79 -2.32 18.00 -12.00
CA TYR A 79 -3.39 18.89 -11.56
C TYR A 79 -3.15 19.42 -10.15
N MET A 80 -2.68 18.59 -9.23
CA MET A 80 -2.33 19.03 -7.87
C MET A 80 -1.19 20.06 -7.89
N HIS A 81 -0.16 19.80 -8.69
CA HIS A 81 0.95 20.74 -8.85
C HIS A 81 0.48 22.08 -9.44
N GLN A 82 -0.38 22.05 -10.46
CA GLN A 82 -0.96 23.26 -11.03
C GLN A 82 -1.81 24.03 -10.01
N ALA A 83 -2.59 23.33 -9.20
CA ALA A 83 -3.38 23.97 -8.14
C ALA A 83 -2.51 24.73 -7.13
N VAL A 84 -1.35 24.18 -6.77
CA VAL A 84 -0.37 24.86 -5.91
C VAL A 84 0.18 26.13 -6.59
N LEU A 85 0.53 26.04 -7.88
CA LEU A 85 1.01 27.20 -8.64
C LEU A 85 -0.05 28.31 -8.74
N ASP A 86 -1.30 27.92 -8.88
CA ASP A 86 -2.45 28.85 -8.96
C ASP A 86 -2.91 29.32 -7.57
N SER A 87 -2.21 28.95 -6.49
CA SER A 87 -2.56 29.28 -5.11
C SER A 87 -3.99 28.86 -4.72
N ILE A 88 -4.45 27.73 -5.24
CA ILE A 88 -5.74 27.15 -4.88
C ILE A 88 -5.58 26.42 -3.55
N GLU A 89 -6.17 26.99 -2.51
CA GLU A 89 -6.17 26.39 -1.17
C GLU A 89 -7.53 25.75 -0.88
N VAL A 90 -7.51 24.53 -0.36
CA VAL A 90 -8.70 23.86 0.17
C VAL A 90 -8.70 24.02 1.69
N PRO A 91 -9.70 24.68 2.30
CA PRO A 91 -9.77 24.82 3.75
C PRO A 91 -9.83 23.44 4.42
N GLU A 92 -9.00 23.22 5.46
CA GLU A 92 -9.00 21.98 6.23
C GLU A 92 -10.39 21.62 6.76
N ALA A 93 -11.18 22.62 7.16
CA ALA A 93 -12.54 22.41 7.63
C ALA A 93 -13.44 21.75 6.57
N GLU A 94 -13.26 22.09 5.28
CA GLU A 94 -14.00 21.47 4.19
C GLU A 94 -13.61 20.00 3.99
N VAL A 95 -12.31 19.72 4.09
CA VAL A 95 -11.79 18.33 4.01
C VAL A 95 -12.37 17.48 5.15
N ILE A 96 -12.29 17.97 6.39
CA ILE A 96 -12.85 17.28 7.57
C ILE A 96 -14.35 17.02 7.40
N GLN A 97 -15.11 18.04 6.96
CA GLN A 97 -16.54 17.89 6.75
C GLN A 97 -16.87 16.82 5.71
N ARG A 98 -16.10 16.75 4.63
CA ARG A 98 -16.27 15.76 3.57
C ARG A 98 -15.94 14.34 4.04
N VAL A 99 -14.87 14.20 4.81
CA VAL A 99 -14.48 12.91 5.43
C VAL A 99 -15.54 12.45 6.44
N ASP A 100 -16.03 13.34 7.31
CA ASP A 100 -17.08 13.01 8.28
C ASP A 100 -18.39 12.58 7.58
N TYR A 101 -18.73 13.24 6.48
CA TYR A 101 -19.87 12.85 5.66
C TYR A 101 -19.68 11.43 5.08
N GLN A 102 -18.50 11.13 4.56
CA GLN A 102 -18.18 9.83 4.00
C GLN A 102 -18.25 8.72 5.06
N ILE A 103 -17.66 8.95 6.23
CA ILE A 103 -17.73 8.03 7.38
C ILE A 103 -19.18 7.79 7.79
N SER A 104 -20.01 8.84 7.83
CA SER A 104 -21.43 8.72 8.16
C SER A 104 -22.19 7.85 7.15
N ASN A 105 -21.87 7.99 5.87
CA ASN A 105 -22.44 7.15 4.82
C ASN A 105 -22.04 5.67 4.99
N TYR A 106 -20.78 5.39 5.32
CA TYR A 106 -20.35 4.02 5.60
C TYR A 106 -21.05 3.43 6.83
N ILE A 107 -21.17 4.20 7.91
CA ILE A 107 -21.89 3.77 9.11
C ILE A 107 -23.36 3.45 8.76
N GLN A 108 -24.01 4.28 7.95
CA GLN A 108 -25.38 4.06 7.52
C GLN A 108 -25.52 2.81 6.61
N ALA A 109 -24.61 2.62 5.68
CA ALA A 109 -24.61 1.48 4.76
C ALA A 109 -24.36 0.14 5.49
N LEU A 110 -23.43 0.14 6.47
CA LEU A 110 -23.06 -1.06 7.23
C LEU A 110 -23.92 -1.26 8.49
N GLY A 111 -24.73 -0.27 8.84
CA GLY A 111 -25.70 -0.32 9.94
C GLY A 111 -25.18 0.10 11.30
N SER A 112 -23.87 0.10 11.53
CA SER A 112 -23.27 0.65 12.76
C SER A 112 -21.77 1.00 12.58
N ARG A 113 -21.25 1.82 13.51
CA ARG A 113 -19.85 2.18 13.57
C ARG A 113 -18.95 0.97 13.81
N GLU A 114 -19.34 0.09 14.72
CA GLU A 114 -18.59 -1.10 15.09
C GLU A 114 -18.44 -2.06 13.89
N ARG A 115 -19.48 -2.17 13.06
CA ARG A 115 -19.42 -2.95 11.83
C ARG A 115 -18.49 -2.33 10.81
N MET A 116 -18.53 -1.00 10.66
CA MET A 116 -17.63 -0.28 9.78
C MET A 116 -16.18 -0.46 10.21
N GLU A 117 -15.88 -0.28 11.50
CA GLU A 117 -14.53 -0.46 12.05
C GLU A 117 -14.02 -1.90 11.90
N ALA A 118 -14.90 -2.89 12.06
CA ALA A 118 -14.57 -4.29 11.83
C ALA A 118 -14.30 -4.61 10.35
N GLU A 119 -15.10 -4.05 9.43
CA GLU A 119 -14.93 -4.25 7.99
C GLU A 119 -13.63 -3.65 7.47
N PHE A 120 -13.31 -2.42 7.89
CA PHE A 120 -12.06 -1.76 7.51
C PHE A 120 -10.85 -2.17 8.35
N ASN A 121 -11.05 -2.95 9.42
CA ASN A 121 -10.03 -3.29 10.40
C ASN A 121 -9.25 -2.06 10.92
N LYS A 122 -9.97 -0.96 11.09
CA LYS A 122 -9.47 0.36 11.53
C LYS A 122 -10.51 1.04 12.39
N THR A 123 -10.06 1.80 13.40
CA THR A 123 -10.96 2.68 14.16
C THR A 123 -11.43 3.87 13.32
N SER A 124 -12.55 4.49 13.66
CA SER A 124 -13.06 5.69 12.98
C SER A 124 -12.04 6.83 12.95
N THR A 125 -11.17 6.92 13.96
CA THR A 125 -10.08 7.91 14.00
C THR A 125 -9.01 7.60 12.96
N GLN A 126 -8.61 6.33 12.84
CA GLN A 126 -7.62 5.87 11.85
C GLN A 126 -8.14 5.93 10.39
N ILE A 127 -9.47 5.87 10.21
CA ILE A 127 -10.09 6.05 8.89
C ILE A 127 -10.10 7.52 8.48
N ARG A 128 -10.10 8.43 9.47
CA ARG A 128 -10.11 9.88 9.25
C ARG A 128 -8.71 10.44 8.91
N GLU A 129 -7.64 9.77 9.30
CA GLU A 129 -6.24 10.11 8.99
C GLU A 129 -5.85 9.69 7.57
#